data_521df8240175697955c2de167d5150f2
#
_entry.id   521df8240175697955c2de167d5150f2
#
_cell.length_a   1.000
_cell.length_b   1.000
_cell.length_c   1.000
_cell.angle_alpha   90.00
_cell.angle_beta   90.00
_cell.angle_gamma   90.00
#
_symmetry.space_group_name_H-M   'P 1'
#
loop_
_entity.id
_entity.type
_entity.pdbx_description
1 polymer ?
#
loop_
_entity_poly.entity_id
_entity_poly.type
_entity_poly.pdbx_seq_one_letter_code
_entity_poly.pdbx_strand_id
1 'polypeptide(L)'
;MLKDHVPPLAHTALSEGVCVSLQAPSSNGPYPTSRIQKGPVLVRGSTDLSGEGVGLGVPAAKFGHRVFFPGEAQVNEQREDGHLSVWVVDYELNLEEHVTLRSGKRIQNDIFYRLTEWFAGLHKAIPISRELLEYGNRALRFTWRLSTTFETTPSAGSVRVSYTVDRLEGVLHVSVDASRLNKTGCTEMVLLNEQDGSLFDRYNDSNGLERFGKEIGTWEETGAEYVTLSDSSHNISLTLRRVAQSTMYRGREVAPGRLSWTGVAYVIPPRFVDFDYDIAIREAI
;
A
#
# COMPACT_ATOMS: atom_id res chain seq x y z
N MET A 1 -30.32 0.61 -1.40
CA MET A 1 -29.63 1.61 -0.59
C MET A 1 -28.67 2.30 -1.55
N LEU A 2 -28.96 3.52 -1.97
CA LEU A 2 -28.02 4.33 -2.76
C LEU A 2 -26.83 4.61 -1.83
N LYS A 3 -25.63 4.14 -2.19
CA LYS A 3 -24.40 4.60 -1.54
C LYS A 3 -24.32 6.10 -1.79
N ASP A 4 -24.29 6.90 -0.73
CA ASP A 4 -24.00 8.31 -0.84
C ASP A 4 -22.66 8.46 -1.57
N HIS A 5 -22.70 8.95 -2.78
CA HIS A 5 -21.54 9.13 -3.64
C HIS A 5 -20.83 10.39 -3.13
N VAL A 6 -19.88 10.18 -2.22
CA VAL A 6 -18.96 11.26 -1.84
C VAL A 6 -18.09 11.54 -3.08
N PRO A 7 -18.07 12.78 -3.59
CA PRO A 7 -17.24 13.11 -4.74
C PRO A 7 -15.76 12.87 -4.40
N PRO A 8 -14.93 12.46 -5.38
CA PRO A 8 -13.52 12.30 -5.18
C PRO A 8 -12.86 13.65 -4.86
N LEU A 9 -11.78 13.63 -4.08
CA LEU A 9 -10.96 14.81 -3.78
C LEU A 9 -10.25 15.33 -5.04
N ALA A 10 -9.81 14.42 -5.91
CA ALA A 10 -9.26 14.71 -7.22
C ALA A 10 -9.55 13.55 -8.19
N HIS A 11 -9.69 13.84 -9.48
CA HIS A 11 -10.04 12.84 -10.49
C HIS A 11 -9.54 13.28 -11.86
N THR A 12 -8.98 12.35 -12.63
CA THR A 12 -8.62 12.57 -14.04
C THR A 12 -8.74 11.29 -14.86
N ALA A 13 -9.10 11.42 -16.14
CA ALA A 13 -9.04 10.29 -17.06
C ALA A 13 -7.59 9.94 -17.37
N LEU A 14 -7.27 8.64 -17.43
CA LEU A 14 -5.98 8.14 -17.89
C LEU A 14 -6.09 7.60 -19.32
N SER A 15 -7.20 6.94 -19.64
CA SER A 15 -7.56 6.39 -20.95
C SER A 15 -9.07 6.46 -21.15
N GLU A 16 -9.60 5.93 -22.26
CA GLU A 16 -11.05 5.89 -22.52
C GLU A 16 -11.87 5.14 -21.46
N GLY A 17 -11.26 4.19 -20.76
CA GLY A 17 -11.97 3.34 -19.80
C GLY A 17 -11.46 3.43 -18.37
N VAL A 18 -10.29 4.03 -18.14
CA VAL A 18 -9.63 4.06 -16.83
C VAL A 18 -9.38 5.48 -16.38
N CYS A 19 -9.75 5.74 -15.15
CA CYS A 19 -9.49 7.01 -14.47
C CYS A 19 -8.58 6.78 -13.28
N VAL A 20 -7.82 7.82 -12.90
CA VAL A 20 -7.11 7.92 -11.63
C VAL A 20 -7.93 8.81 -10.72
N SER A 21 -8.17 8.39 -9.50
CA SER A 21 -9.05 9.10 -8.56
C SER A 21 -8.49 9.08 -7.15
N LEU A 22 -8.43 10.23 -6.50
CA LEU A 22 -8.12 10.34 -5.06
C LEU A 22 -9.43 10.49 -4.29
N GLN A 23 -9.72 9.55 -3.40
CA GLN A 23 -10.97 9.50 -2.64
C GLN A 23 -10.73 9.87 -1.18
N ALA A 24 -11.74 10.46 -0.54
CA ALA A 24 -11.74 10.63 0.91
C ALA A 24 -11.82 9.27 1.63
N PRO A 25 -11.27 9.14 2.85
CA PRO A 25 -11.37 7.90 3.60
C PRO A 25 -12.84 7.59 3.94
N SER A 26 -13.18 6.32 3.93
CA SER A 26 -14.52 5.88 4.34
C SER A 26 -14.57 5.69 5.85
N SER A 27 -15.08 6.67 6.58
CA SER A 27 -15.22 6.58 8.04
C SER A 27 -16.14 5.43 8.51
N ASN A 28 -17.00 4.93 7.63
CA ASN A 28 -18.01 3.89 7.91
C ASN A 28 -17.72 2.58 7.14
N GLY A 29 -16.53 2.41 6.62
CA GLY A 29 -16.16 1.17 5.93
C GLY A 29 -16.19 -0.04 6.88
N PRO A 30 -16.54 -1.23 6.37
CA PRO A 30 -16.69 -2.44 7.20
C PRO A 30 -15.35 -2.99 7.70
N TYR A 31 -14.24 -2.48 7.20
CA TYR A 31 -12.90 -3.02 7.48
C TYR A 31 -12.03 -1.99 8.18
N PRO A 32 -11.09 -2.42 9.03
CA PRO A 32 -10.15 -1.52 9.70
C PRO A 32 -9.35 -0.64 8.73
N THR A 33 -8.93 -1.20 7.58
CA THR A 33 -8.20 -0.50 6.52
C THR A 33 -8.99 0.63 5.87
N SER A 34 -10.31 0.62 5.97
CA SER A 34 -11.16 1.71 5.44
C SER A 34 -10.91 3.07 6.11
N ARG A 35 -10.27 3.08 7.27
CA ARG A 35 -9.88 4.31 7.98
C ARG A 35 -8.61 4.94 7.43
N ILE A 36 -7.80 4.16 6.72
CA ILE A 36 -6.57 4.67 6.11
C ILE A 36 -6.97 5.56 4.93
N GLN A 37 -6.39 6.75 4.89
CA GLN A 37 -6.52 7.61 3.71
C GLN A 37 -5.78 6.97 2.54
N LYS A 38 -6.54 6.60 1.52
CA LYS A 38 -5.97 6.02 0.30
C LYS A 38 -5.20 7.07 -0.50
N GLY A 39 -4.23 6.60 -1.28
CA GLY A 39 -3.63 7.31 -2.40
C GLY A 39 -4.55 7.29 -3.63
N PRO A 40 -4.05 7.74 -4.79
CA PRO A 40 -4.75 7.57 -6.04
C PRO A 40 -5.10 6.11 -6.31
N VAL A 41 -6.33 5.86 -6.70
CA VAL A 41 -6.85 4.55 -7.08
C VAL A 41 -7.19 4.53 -8.56
N LEU A 42 -7.08 3.37 -9.18
CA LEU A 42 -7.59 3.17 -10.53
C LEU A 42 -9.08 2.87 -10.47
N VAL A 43 -9.85 3.53 -11.32
CA VAL A 43 -11.29 3.34 -11.44
C VAL A 43 -11.64 3.00 -12.88
N ARG A 44 -12.40 1.93 -13.10
CA ARG A 44 -12.93 1.56 -14.40
C ARG A 44 -14.46 1.55 -14.35
N GLY A 45 -15.07 2.49 -15.08
CA GLY A 45 -16.50 2.74 -14.96
C GLY A 45 -16.87 3.16 -13.53
N SER A 46 -17.59 2.30 -12.80
CA SER A 46 -17.93 2.51 -11.37
C SER A 46 -17.11 1.64 -10.41
N THR A 47 -16.13 0.87 -10.92
CA THR A 47 -15.37 -0.10 -10.14
C THR A 47 -14.05 0.51 -9.68
N ASP A 48 -13.86 0.62 -8.36
CA ASP A 48 -12.58 0.91 -7.72
C ASP A 48 -11.73 -0.36 -7.75
N LEU A 49 -10.60 -0.30 -8.48
CA LEU A 49 -9.70 -1.43 -8.68
C LEU A 49 -8.72 -1.63 -7.51
N SER A 50 -8.69 -0.73 -6.53
CA SER A 50 -7.86 -0.90 -5.34
C SER A 50 -8.50 -1.83 -4.30
N GLY A 51 -9.83 -1.96 -4.31
CA GLY A 51 -10.57 -2.76 -3.32
C GLY A 51 -10.20 -2.36 -1.88
N GLU A 52 -9.65 -3.29 -1.11
CA GLU A 52 -9.16 -3.04 0.25
C GLU A 52 -7.68 -2.58 0.30
N GLY A 53 -6.98 -2.58 -0.82
CA GLY A 53 -5.65 -1.98 -0.94
C GLY A 53 -5.70 -0.46 -0.75
N VAL A 54 -4.58 0.11 -0.34
CA VAL A 54 -4.49 1.55 -0.02
C VAL A 54 -4.32 2.44 -1.26
N GLY A 55 -4.26 1.88 -2.46
CA GLY A 55 -4.02 2.64 -3.70
C GLY A 55 -2.52 2.84 -3.97
N LEU A 56 -2.18 3.90 -4.68
CA LEU A 56 -0.83 4.17 -5.20
C LEU A 56 -0.15 5.29 -4.41
N GLY A 57 1.13 5.08 -4.07
CA GLY A 57 1.97 6.11 -3.46
C GLY A 57 1.58 6.52 -2.04
N VAL A 58 1.00 5.63 -1.25
CA VAL A 58 0.56 5.94 0.12
C VAL A 58 1.73 5.88 1.08
N PRO A 59 2.06 6.98 1.78
CA PRO A 59 3.14 6.97 2.74
C PRO A 59 2.71 6.31 4.06
N ALA A 60 3.63 5.53 4.64
CA ALA A 60 3.56 5.06 6.00
C ALA A 60 4.95 5.24 6.65
N ALA A 61 5.00 5.34 7.98
CA ALA A 61 6.25 5.50 8.69
C ALA A 61 6.34 4.54 9.88
N LYS A 62 7.53 3.99 10.10
CA LYS A 62 7.81 3.05 11.18
C LYS A 62 8.73 3.69 12.23
N PHE A 63 8.33 3.59 13.48
CA PHE A 63 9.06 4.08 14.65
C PHE A 63 9.29 2.92 15.61
N GLY A 64 10.40 2.21 15.43
CA GLY A 64 10.61 0.94 16.10
C GLY A 64 9.55 -0.08 15.70
N HIS A 65 8.69 -0.47 16.65
CA HIS A 65 7.59 -1.43 16.40
C HIS A 65 6.23 -0.76 16.14
N ARG A 66 6.18 0.56 16.07
CA ARG A 66 4.95 1.32 15.78
C ARG A 66 4.92 1.66 14.30
N VAL A 67 3.79 1.44 13.67
CA VAL A 67 3.57 1.79 12.26
C VAL A 67 2.45 2.81 12.18
N PHE A 68 2.70 3.91 11.50
CA PHE A 68 1.75 5.01 11.32
C PHE A 68 1.34 5.10 9.87
N PHE A 69 0.05 5.20 9.65
CA PHE A 69 -0.60 5.38 8.36
C PHE A 69 -1.29 6.75 8.29
N PRO A 70 -1.59 7.25 7.10
CA PRO A 70 -2.36 8.46 6.97
C PRO A 70 -3.82 8.23 7.35
N GLY A 71 -4.32 9.04 8.30
CA GLY A 71 -5.74 9.09 8.65
C GLY A 71 -6.47 10.19 7.91
N GLU A 72 -5.73 11.17 7.40
CA GLU A 72 -6.27 12.34 6.71
C GLU A 72 -5.35 12.74 5.57
N ALA A 73 -5.94 13.36 4.55
CA ALA A 73 -5.19 14.00 3.48
C ALA A 73 -5.82 15.34 3.13
N GLN A 74 -4.97 16.29 2.79
CA GLN A 74 -5.37 17.59 2.28
C GLN A 74 -4.79 17.78 0.88
N VAL A 75 -5.66 18.02 -0.10
CA VAL A 75 -5.25 18.42 -1.45
C VAL A 75 -4.96 19.92 -1.43
N ASN A 76 -3.68 20.28 -1.59
CA ASN A 76 -3.24 21.68 -1.56
C ASN A 76 -3.21 22.31 -2.93
N GLU A 77 -2.98 21.51 -3.96
CA GLU A 77 -2.93 21.96 -5.35
C GLU A 77 -3.56 20.91 -6.25
N GLN A 78 -4.36 21.37 -7.19
CA GLN A 78 -4.85 20.59 -8.30
C GLN A 78 -4.78 21.47 -9.55
N ARG A 79 -4.05 21.00 -10.56
CA ARG A 79 -3.94 21.69 -11.85
C ARG A 79 -3.96 20.72 -13.00
N GLU A 80 -4.46 21.21 -14.13
CA GLU A 80 -4.42 20.54 -15.41
C GLU A 80 -3.52 21.34 -16.34
N ASP A 81 -2.59 20.69 -17.00
CA ASP A 81 -1.70 21.30 -17.98
C ASP A 81 -1.56 20.38 -19.21
N GLY A 82 -2.36 20.66 -20.23
CA GLY A 82 -2.42 19.84 -21.44
C GLY A 82 -2.80 18.40 -21.12
N HIS A 83 -1.84 17.47 -21.25
CA HIS A 83 -2.02 16.05 -20.96
C HIS A 83 -1.64 15.66 -19.52
N LEU A 84 -1.14 16.59 -18.74
CA LEU A 84 -0.73 16.37 -17.36
C LEU A 84 -1.81 16.81 -16.38
N SER A 85 -2.09 15.98 -15.37
CA SER A 85 -2.90 16.34 -14.20
C SER A 85 -2.02 16.22 -12.97
N VAL A 86 -1.87 17.31 -12.21
CA VAL A 86 -0.99 17.37 -11.04
C VAL A 86 -1.83 17.59 -9.80
N TRP A 87 -1.59 16.77 -8.77
CA TRP A 87 -2.18 16.87 -7.45
C TRP A 87 -1.10 16.89 -6.39
N VAL A 88 -1.12 17.89 -5.52
CA VAL A 88 -0.22 17.98 -4.36
C VAL A 88 -1.02 17.69 -3.10
N VAL A 89 -0.66 16.65 -2.39
CA VAL A 89 -1.41 16.11 -1.26
C VAL A 89 -0.52 16.03 -0.02
N ASP A 90 -0.95 16.63 1.07
CA ASP A 90 -0.32 16.45 2.38
C ASP A 90 -1.06 15.33 3.14
N TYR A 91 -0.35 14.27 3.49
CA TYR A 91 -0.83 13.14 4.28
C TYR A 91 -0.42 13.31 5.74
N GLU A 92 -1.38 13.30 6.65
CA GLU A 92 -1.14 13.34 8.09
C GLU A 92 -1.03 11.93 8.66
N LEU A 93 0.14 11.54 9.18
CA LEU A 93 0.39 10.20 9.72
C LEU A 93 -0.06 10.13 11.19
N ASN A 94 -1.35 9.95 11.40
CA ASN A 94 -2.01 9.96 12.71
C ASN A 94 -2.83 8.70 13.03
N LEU A 95 -2.75 7.66 12.18
CA LEU A 95 -3.35 6.36 12.44
C LEU A 95 -2.27 5.34 12.81
N GLU A 96 -2.25 4.87 14.05
CA GLU A 96 -1.33 3.83 14.50
C GLU A 96 -1.97 2.45 14.37
N GLU A 97 -1.23 1.51 13.78
CA GLU A 97 -1.62 0.11 13.70
C GLU A 97 -1.41 -0.60 15.03
N HIS A 98 -2.41 -1.36 15.45
CA HIS A 98 -2.37 -2.18 16.65
C HIS A 98 -2.86 -3.60 16.36
N VAL A 99 -2.23 -4.57 17.03
CA VAL A 99 -2.73 -5.94 17.07
C VAL A 99 -3.51 -6.13 18.37
N THR A 100 -4.75 -6.53 18.24
CA THR A 100 -5.65 -6.73 19.38
C THR A 100 -6.13 -8.18 19.47
N LEU A 101 -6.32 -8.66 20.72
CA LEU A 101 -7.06 -9.89 20.97
C LEU A 101 -8.55 -9.66 20.79
N ARG A 102 -9.33 -10.71 20.56
CA ARG A 102 -10.80 -10.64 20.50
C ARG A 102 -11.44 -9.98 21.74
N SER A 103 -10.78 -10.04 22.88
CA SER A 103 -11.20 -9.37 24.11
C SER A 103 -11.08 -7.83 24.06
N GLY A 104 -10.58 -7.27 22.98
CA GLY A 104 -10.24 -5.85 22.84
C GLY A 104 -8.93 -5.45 23.54
N LYS A 105 -8.26 -6.39 24.20
CA LYS A 105 -6.97 -6.12 24.86
C LYS A 105 -5.89 -6.01 23.81
N ARG A 106 -5.17 -4.88 23.77
CA ARG A 106 -3.99 -4.70 22.95
C ARG A 106 -2.90 -5.69 23.36
N ILE A 107 -2.28 -6.31 22.38
CA ILE A 107 -0.97 -6.92 22.58
C ILE A 107 0.02 -5.77 22.47
N GLN A 108 0.92 -5.67 23.47
CA GLN A 108 2.04 -4.73 23.35
C GLN A 108 2.80 -5.10 22.06
N ASN A 109 2.90 -4.15 21.14
CA ASN A 109 3.53 -4.40 19.85
C ASN A 109 4.91 -5.03 20.00
N ASP A 110 5.70 -4.61 21.01
CA ASP A 110 7.04 -5.14 21.27
C ASP A 110 7.07 -6.66 21.49
N ILE A 111 6.08 -7.24 22.18
CA ILE A 111 6.04 -8.69 22.43
C ILE A 111 5.65 -9.41 21.14
N PHE A 112 4.68 -8.90 20.40
CA PHE A 112 4.22 -9.52 19.17
C PHE A 112 5.31 -9.46 18.10
N TYR A 113 5.96 -8.31 17.91
CA TYR A 113 7.03 -8.14 16.93
C TYR A 113 8.28 -8.91 17.30
N ARG A 114 8.68 -8.99 18.57
CA ARG A 114 9.79 -9.86 19.01
C ARG A 114 9.51 -11.33 18.72
N LEU A 115 8.26 -11.79 18.90
CA LEU A 115 7.88 -13.14 18.54
C LEU A 115 7.94 -13.37 17.02
N THR A 116 7.44 -12.42 16.22
CA THR A 116 7.51 -12.51 14.75
C THR A 116 8.94 -12.43 14.24
N GLU A 117 9.77 -11.56 14.79
CA GLU A 117 11.21 -11.49 14.49
C GLU A 117 11.96 -12.76 14.90
N TRP A 118 11.62 -13.34 16.04
CA TRP A 118 12.20 -14.62 16.48
C TRP A 118 11.80 -15.75 15.53
N PHE A 119 10.53 -15.82 15.11
CA PHE A 119 10.07 -16.78 14.10
C PHE A 119 10.73 -16.55 12.74
N ALA A 120 10.89 -15.30 12.31
CA ALA A 120 11.61 -14.96 11.07
C ALA A 120 13.11 -15.29 11.17
N GLY A 121 13.72 -15.12 12.36
CA GLY A 121 15.09 -15.52 12.63
C GLY A 121 15.28 -17.05 12.59
N LEU A 122 14.32 -17.81 13.11
CA LEU A 122 14.28 -19.28 13.01
C LEU A 122 14.24 -19.76 11.56
N HIS A 123 13.53 -19.04 10.67
CA HIS A 123 13.50 -19.37 9.25
C HIS A 123 14.87 -19.22 8.57
N LYS A 124 15.67 -18.24 8.98
CA LYS A 124 17.04 -18.09 8.46
C LYS A 124 18.01 -19.16 9.00
N ALA A 125 17.73 -19.74 10.17
CA ALA A 125 18.58 -20.71 10.83
C ALA A 125 18.20 -22.19 10.53
N ILE A 126 16.93 -22.46 10.20
CA ILE A 126 16.41 -23.79 9.94
C ILE A 126 15.67 -23.74 8.60
N PRO A 127 15.88 -24.69 7.65
CA PRO A 127 15.18 -24.72 6.38
C PRO A 127 13.71 -25.16 6.57
N ILE A 128 12.95 -24.38 7.31
CA ILE A 128 11.51 -24.53 7.41
C ILE A 128 10.92 -23.91 6.16
N SER A 129 10.05 -24.64 5.47
CA SER A 129 9.40 -24.09 4.28
C SER A 129 8.59 -22.86 4.68
N ARG A 130 8.64 -21.83 3.83
CA ARG A 130 7.91 -20.57 4.01
C ARG A 130 6.41 -20.80 4.22
N GLU A 131 5.86 -21.81 3.52
CA GLU A 131 4.46 -22.23 3.64
C GLU A 131 4.12 -22.68 5.06
N LEU A 132 5.05 -23.36 5.73
CA LEU A 132 4.84 -23.82 7.11
C LEU A 132 4.84 -22.64 8.10
N LEU A 133 5.66 -21.62 7.86
CA LEU A 133 5.67 -20.38 8.65
C LEU A 133 4.39 -19.56 8.43
N GLU A 134 3.92 -19.47 7.19
CA GLU A 134 2.65 -18.80 6.88
C GLU A 134 1.47 -19.54 7.53
N TYR A 135 1.48 -20.87 7.48
CA TYR A 135 0.49 -21.68 8.16
C TYR A 135 0.54 -21.48 9.67
N GLY A 136 1.75 -21.48 10.26
CA GLY A 136 1.97 -21.21 11.68
C GLY A 136 1.46 -19.82 12.10
N ASN A 137 1.75 -18.78 11.33
CA ASN A 137 1.27 -17.42 11.58
C ASN A 137 -0.27 -17.32 11.46
N ARG A 138 -0.86 -17.96 10.45
CA ARG A 138 -2.32 -18.06 10.31
C ARG A 138 -2.95 -18.83 11.47
N ALA A 139 -2.35 -19.93 11.90
CA ALA A 139 -2.81 -20.72 13.02
C ALA A 139 -2.73 -19.93 14.33
N LEU A 140 -1.64 -19.19 14.58
CA LEU A 140 -1.50 -18.31 15.73
C LEU A 140 -2.54 -17.18 15.71
N ARG A 141 -2.71 -16.50 14.59
CA ARG A 141 -3.73 -15.44 14.43
C ARG A 141 -5.14 -15.99 14.66
N PHE A 142 -5.42 -17.19 14.14
CA PHE A 142 -6.72 -17.85 14.32
C PHE A 142 -6.93 -18.30 15.78
N THR A 143 -5.94 -18.98 16.37
CA THR A 143 -6.03 -19.52 17.73
C THR A 143 -6.16 -18.41 18.77
N TRP A 144 -5.42 -17.32 18.60
CA TRP A 144 -5.45 -16.17 19.52
C TRP A 144 -6.49 -15.13 19.09
N ARG A 145 -7.17 -15.38 17.97
CA ARG A 145 -8.19 -14.48 17.40
C ARG A 145 -7.69 -13.04 17.33
N LEU A 146 -6.49 -12.89 16.77
CA LEU A 146 -5.85 -11.58 16.56
C LEU A 146 -6.55 -10.82 15.47
N SER A 147 -6.77 -9.54 15.70
CA SER A 147 -7.24 -8.60 14.69
C SER A 147 -6.32 -7.38 14.64
N THR A 148 -6.16 -6.83 13.46
CA THR A 148 -5.49 -5.53 13.27
C THR A 148 -6.54 -4.44 13.42
N THR A 149 -6.20 -3.40 14.19
CA THR A 149 -7.03 -2.20 14.36
C THR A 149 -6.18 -0.96 14.14
N PHE A 150 -6.81 0.12 13.72
CA PHE A 150 -6.16 1.41 13.56
C PHE A 150 -6.77 2.40 14.53
N GLU A 151 -5.93 3.09 15.30
CA GLU A 151 -6.36 4.07 16.26
C GLU A 151 -5.77 5.44 15.95
N THR A 152 -6.57 6.47 16.10
CA THR A 152 -6.11 7.85 15.95
C THR A 152 -5.21 8.20 17.15
N THR A 153 -4.02 8.65 16.85
CA THR A 153 -2.99 9.04 17.81
C THR A 153 -2.45 10.42 17.46
N PRO A 154 -1.66 11.05 18.36
CA PRO A 154 -0.91 12.24 17.97
C PRO A 154 -0.09 11.97 16.72
N SER A 155 -0.04 12.94 15.82
CA SER A 155 0.62 12.82 14.54
C SER A 155 2.12 12.49 14.67
N ALA A 156 2.58 11.56 13.85
CA ALA A 156 4.01 11.30 13.65
C ALA A 156 4.66 12.30 12.67
N GLY A 157 3.87 13.22 12.14
CA GLY A 157 4.26 14.21 11.14
C GLY A 157 3.46 14.06 9.85
N SER A 158 3.74 14.90 8.87
CA SER A 158 3.11 14.86 7.57
C SER A 158 4.11 14.53 6.45
N VAL A 159 3.59 13.90 5.40
CA VAL A 159 4.34 13.62 4.17
C VAL A 159 3.60 14.26 3.02
N ARG A 160 4.30 15.06 2.24
CA ARG A 160 3.76 15.64 1.01
C ARG A 160 4.02 14.70 -0.15
N VAL A 161 3.00 14.41 -0.92
CA VAL A 161 3.11 13.61 -2.13
C VAL A 161 2.52 14.39 -3.30
N SER A 162 3.32 14.55 -4.35
CA SER A 162 2.88 15.10 -5.62
C SER A 162 2.64 13.96 -6.60
N TYR A 163 1.44 13.90 -7.14
CA TYR A 163 1.03 12.96 -8.16
C TYR A 163 0.89 13.69 -9.49
N THR A 164 1.61 13.26 -10.51
CA THR A 164 1.45 13.76 -11.86
C THR A 164 1.00 12.61 -12.76
N VAL A 165 -0.22 12.70 -13.24
CA VAL A 165 -0.79 11.75 -14.21
C VAL A 165 -0.47 12.23 -15.61
N ASP A 166 0.38 11.51 -16.33
CA ASP A 166 0.65 11.72 -17.74
C ASP A 166 -0.26 10.83 -18.59
N ARG A 167 -1.25 11.45 -19.22
CA ARG A 167 -2.27 10.73 -20.02
C ARG A 167 -1.73 10.25 -21.36
N LEU A 168 -0.68 10.86 -21.90
CA LEU A 168 -0.08 10.43 -23.16
C LEU A 168 0.80 9.20 -22.95
N GLU A 169 1.62 9.25 -21.90
CA GLU A 169 2.56 8.16 -21.59
C GLU A 169 1.90 7.04 -20.77
N GLY A 170 0.70 7.26 -20.19
CA GLY A 170 0.04 6.34 -19.28
C GLY A 170 0.90 6.09 -18.05
N VAL A 171 1.45 7.14 -17.46
CA VAL A 171 2.35 7.08 -16.30
C VAL A 171 1.81 7.93 -15.17
N LEU A 172 1.87 7.40 -13.97
CA LEU A 172 1.71 8.15 -12.73
C LEU A 172 3.10 8.38 -12.12
N HIS A 173 3.56 9.64 -12.17
CA HIS A 173 4.76 10.07 -11.46
C HIS A 173 4.41 10.37 -10.00
N VAL A 174 5.17 9.82 -9.07
CA VAL A 174 4.99 10.01 -7.63
C VAL A 174 6.25 10.65 -7.06
N SER A 175 6.12 11.87 -6.54
CA SER A 175 7.20 12.60 -5.88
C SER A 175 6.85 12.84 -4.42
N VAL A 176 7.73 12.46 -3.51
CA VAL A 176 7.50 12.43 -2.07
C VAL A 176 8.47 13.35 -1.37
N ASP A 177 7.95 14.26 -0.54
CA ASP A 177 8.69 15.09 0.39
C ASP A 177 8.31 14.73 1.83
N ALA A 178 9.23 14.08 2.53
CA ALA A 178 9.12 13.69 3.94
C ALA A 178 9.83 14.66 4.91
N SER A 179 10.10 15.89 4.49
CA SER A 179 10.81 16.89 5.32
C SER A 179 10.05 17.25 6.61
N ARG A 180 8.73 17.10 6.60
CA ARG A 180 7.84 17.39 7.73
C ARG A 180 7.54 16.18 8.62
N LEU A 181 8.07 15.00 8.27
CA LEU A 181 7.98 13.83 9.12
C LEU A 181 8.84 14.00 10.37
N ASN A 182 8.32 13.63 11.53
CA ASN A 182 9.15 13.58 12.73
C ASN A 182 10.18 12.46 12.61
N LYS A 183 11.44 12.83 12.36
CA LYS A 183 12.52 11.85 12.14
C LYS A 183 13.08 11.25 13.42
N THR A 184 12.76 11.82 14.58
CA THR A 184 13.25 11.29 15.85
C THR A 184 12.62 9.92 16.12
N GLY A 185 13.44 8.87 16.06
CA GLY A 185 13.00 7.48 16.24
C GLY A 185 12.35 6.85 15.01
N CYS A 186 12.18 7.57 13.90
CA CYS A 186 11.75 6.98 12.64
C CYS A 186 12.84 6.02 12.13
N THR A 187 12.48 4.77 11.89
CA THR A 187 13.39 3.73 11.40
C THR A 187 13.27 3.50 9.91
N GLU A 188 12.07 3.64 9.37
CA GLU A 188 11.77 3.42 7.96
C GLU A 188 10.59 4.29 7.52
N MET A 189 10.63 4.76 6.30
CA MET A 189 9.47 5.24 5.57
C MET A 189 9.08 4.19 4.53
N VAL A 190 7.80 3.96 4.35
CA VAL A 190 7.28 2.99 3.40
C VAL A 190 6.33 3.70 2.45
N LEU A 191 6.47 3.46 1.15
CA LEU A 191 5.51 3.88 0.14
C LEU A 191 4.80 2.65 -0.40
N LEU A 192 3.50 2.59 -0.17
CA LEU A 192 2.65 1.48 -0.54
C LEU A 192 1.98 1.73 -1.88
N ASN A 193 1.96 0.71 -2.73
CA ASN A 193 1.25 0.67 -4.00
C ASN A 193 0.45 -0.62 -4.04
N GLU A 194 -0.80 -0.57 -3.59
CA GLU A 194 -1.62 -1.75 -3.37
C GLU A 194 -2.92 -1.67 -4.15
N GLN A 195 -3.30 -2.79 -4.74
CA GLN A 195 -4.54 -2.97 -5.49
C GLN A 195 -5.30 -4.18 -4.96
N ASP A 196 -6.56 -4.34 -5.38
CA ASP A 196 -7.36 -5.51 -5.05
C ASP A 196 -6.66 -6.79 -5.52
N GLY A 197 -6.32 -7.65 -4.57
CA GLY A 197 -5.61 -8.89 -4.86
C GLY A 197 -6.49 -9.97 -5.52
N SER A 198 -7.81 -9.75 -5.63
CA SER A 198 -8.70 -10.61 -6.42
C SER A 198 -8.71 -10.21 -7.89
N LEU A 199 -8.35 -8.97 -8.19
CA LEU A 199 -8.24 -8.43 -9.54
C LEU A 199 -6.79 -8.54 -10.03
N PHE A 200 -5.84 -7.93 -9.29
CA PHE A 200 -4.41 -7.97 -9.62
C PHE A 200 -3.79 -9.27 -9.09
N ASP A 201 -4.10 -10.35 -9.76
CA ASP A 201 -3.74 -11.72 -9.37
C ASP A 201 -2.53 -12.29 -10.11
N ARG A 202 -1.91 -11.53 -11.02
CA ARG A 202 -0.71 -11.92 -11.75
C ARG A 202 0.46 -11.02 -11.40
N TYR A 203 1.59 -11.65 -11.14
CA TYR A 203 2.87 -11.02 -10.86
C TYR A 203 3.91 -11.54 -11.84
N ASN A 204 4.70 -10.65 -12.41
CA ASN A 204 5.94 -10.99 -13.08
C ASN A 204 7.03 -9.94 -12.77
N ASP A 205 8.29 -10.31 -12.97
CA ASP A 205 9.41 -9.40 -12.73
C ASP A 205 10.55 -9.59 -13.76
N SER A 206 11.54 -8.70 -13.69
CA SER A 206 12.71 -8.70 -14.57
C SER A 206 13.61 -9.93 -14.43
N ASN A 207 13.48 -10.71 -13.36
CA ASN A 207 14.23 -11.96 -13.16
C ASN A 207 13.53 -13.16 -13.81
N GLY A 208 12.40 -12.93 -14.49
CA GLY A 208 11.60 -13.98 -15.12
C GLY A 208 10.73 -14.76 -14.14
N LEU A 209 10.57 -14.28 -12.90
CA LEU A 209 9.65 -14.89 -11.94
C LEU A 209 8.22 -14.54 -12.32
N GLU A 210 7.37 -15.55 -12.45
CA GLU A 210 5.93 -15.40 -12.65
C GLU A 210 5.19 -16.12 -11.53
N ARG A 211 4.14 -15.46 -10.99
CA ARG A 211 3.30 -15.95 -9.88
C ARG A 211 1.84 -15.60 -10.11
N PHE A 212 0.95 -16.46 -9.62
CA PHE A 212 -0.50 -16.28 -9.78
C PHE A 212 -1.20 -16.39 -8.44
N GLY A 213 -2.11 -15.48 -8.19
CA GLY A 213 -3.00 -15.52 -7.04
C GLY A 213 -2.25 -15.71 -5.72
N LYS A 214 -2.48 -16.84 -5.05
CA LYS A 214 -1.86 -17.16 -3.75
C LYS A 214 -0.36 -17.41 -3.83
N GLU A 215 0.17 -17.77 -5.00
CA GLU A 215 1.60 -18.03 -5.19
C GLU A 215 2.43 -16.74 -5.14
N ILE A 216 1.80 -15.56 -5.30
CA ILE A 216 2.47 -14.28 -5.08
C ILE A 216 3.08 -14.25 -3.67
N GLY A 217 2.40 -14.85 -2.68
CA GLY A 217 2.91 -15.00 -1.32
C GLY A 217 2.86 -13.72 -0.51
N THR A 218 3.32 -13.80 0.75
CA THR A 218 3.42 -12.64 1.64
C THR A 218 4.53 -11.69 1.20
N TRP A 219 4.58 -10.51 1.81
CA TRP A 219 5.58 -9.50 1.52
C TRP A 219 7.00 -10.02 1.64
N GLU A 220 7.78 -9.87 0.59
CA GLU A 220 9.20 -10.22 0.53
C GLU A 220 9.97 -9.24 -0.34
N GLU A 221 11.22 -9.03 0.01
CA GLU A 221 12.16 -8.25 -0.80
C GLU A 221 12.34 -8.89 -2.18
N THR A 222 12.33 -8.06 -3.21
CA THR A 222 12.65 -8.48 -4.57
C THR A 222 13.93 -7.84 -5.07
N GLY A 223 14.81 -8.66 -5.65
CA GLY A 223 16.02 -8.21 -6.33
C GLY A 223 15.79 -7.73 -7.76
N ALA A 224 14.55 -7.72 -8.23
CA ALA A 224 14.20 -7.38 -9.61
C ALA A 224 14.42 -5.89 -9.91
N GLU A 225 14.71 -5.55 -11.18
CA GLU A 225 14.80 -4.17 -11.65
C GLU A 225 13.41 -3.55 -11.85
N TYR A 226 12.43 -4.36 -12.20
CA TYR A 226 11.02 -3.98 -12.27
C TYR A 226 10.10 -5.12 -11.88
N VAL A 227 8.92 -4.74 -11.45
CA VAL A 227 7.81 -5.63 -11.11
C VAL A 227 6.58 -5.19 -11.89
N THR A 228 5.82 -6.15 -12.41
CA THR A 228 4.53 -5.91 -13.04
C THR A 228 3.44 -6.70 -12.32
N LEU A 229 2.41 -5.99 -11.90
CA LEU A 229 1.15 -6.55 -11.42
C LEU A 229 0.10 -6.40 -12.51
N SER A 230 -0.67 -7.43 -12.79
CA SER A 230 -1.66 -7.40 -13.87
C SER A 230 -3.02 -7.89 -13.38
N ASP A 231 -4.05 -7.20 -13.85
CA ASP A 231 -5.44 -7.58 -13.75
C ASP A 231 -5.87 -8.20 -15.09
N SER A 232 -5.99 -9.52 -15.11
CA SER A 232 -6.40 -10.24 -16.33
C SER A 232 -7.85 -10.02 -16.71
N SER A 233 -8.71 -9.60 -15.76
CA SER A 233 -10.14 -9.39 -16.00
C SER A 233 -10.44 -8.04 -16.66
N HIS A 234 -9.60 -7.04 -16.41
CA HIS A 234 -9.73 -5.67 -16.94
C HIS A 234 -8.61 -5.30 -17.91
N ASN A 235 -7.69 -6.23 -18.18
CA ASN A 235 -6.54 -6.00 -19.06
C ASN A 235 -5.67 -4.81 -18.65
N ILE A 236 -5.52 -4.58 -17.34
CA ILE A 236 -4.69 -3.49 -16.81
C ILE A 236 -3.43 -4.07 -16.18
N SER A 237 -2.31 -3.41 -16.42
CA SER A 237 -1.05 -3.73 -15.76
C SER A 237 -0.39 -2.50 -15.16
N LEU A 238 0.26 -2.70 -14.02
CA LEU A 238 1.04 -1.72 -13.28
C LEU A 238 2.49 -2.18 -13.25
N THR A 239 3.40 -1.38 -13.82
CA THR A 239 4.84 -1.67 -13.77
C THR A 239 5.55 -0.64 -12.92
N LEU A 240 6.24 -1.10 -11.89
CA LEU A 240 7.05 -0.30 -10.97
C LEU A 240 8.51 -0.70 -11.11
N ARG A 241 9.41 0.29 -11.12
CA ARG A 241 10.86 0.06 -11.23
C ARG A 241 11.53 0.22 -9.89
N ARG A 242 12.64 -0.50 -9.72
CA ARG A 242 13.52 -0.32 -8.56
C ARG A 242 14.10 1.09 -8.55
N VAL A 243 14.12 1.71 -7.37
CA VAL A 243 14.77 2.99 -7.12
C VAL A 243 15.98 2.77 -6.22
N ALA A 244 17.13 3.33 -6.58
CA ALA A 244 18.42 3.07 -5.92
C ALA A 244 18.45 3.39 -4.42
N GLN A 245 17.58 4.29 -3.95
CA GLN A 245 17.51 4.75 -2.56
C GLN A 245 16.57 3.90 -1.69
N SER A 246 15.98 2.84 -2.25
CA SER A 246 14.98 2.03 -1.56
C SER A 246 15.25 0.53 -1.67
N THR A 247 14.63 -0.22 -0.78
CA THR A 247 14.43 -1.66 -0.93
C THR A 247 13.01 -1.90 -1.43
N MET A 248 12.88 -2.62 -2.54
CA MET A 248 11.59 -2.93 -3.14
C MET A 248 11.07 -4.27 -2.61
N TYR A 249 9.84 -4.27 -2.13
CA TYR A 249 9.11 -5.45 -1.67
C TYR A 249 7.92 -5.70 -2.59
N ARG A 250 7.54 -6.95 -2.72
CA ARG A 250 6.31 -7.35 -3.38
C ARG A 250 5.55 -8.32 -2.49
N GLY A 251 4.24 -8.37 -2.60
CA GLY A 251 3.48 -9.32 -1.81
C GLY A 251 1.98 -9.27 -2.05
N ARG A 252 1.32 -10.24 -1.41
CA ARG A 252 -0.12 -10.34 -1.33
C ARG A 252 -0.54 -10.67 0.08
N GLU A 253 -1.52 -9.97 0.59
CA GLU A 253 -2.16 -10.29 1.85
C GLU A 253 -3.58 -10.78 1.64
N VAL A 254 -4.03 -11.65 2.53
CA VAL A 254 -5.40 -12.17 2.57
C VAL A 254 -5.94 -11.98 3.97
N ALA A 255 -6.92 -11.10 4.09
CA ALA A 255 -7.65 -10.88 5.34
C ALA A 255 -8.83 -11.85 5.51
N PRO A 256 -9.39 -11.99 6.72
CA PRO A 256 -10.64 -12.69 6.94
C PRO A 256 -11.76 -12.17 6.02
N GLY A 257 -12.62 -13.06 5.51
CA GLY A 257 -13.70 -12.67 4.60
C GLY A 257 -13.33 -12.71 3.12
N ARG A 258 -12.19 -13.31 2.75
CA ARG A 258 -11.67 -13.43 1.39
C ARG A 258 -11.17 -12.12 0.77
N LEU A 259 -11.03 -11.08 1.56
CA LEU A 259 -10.40 -9.83 1.11
C LEU A 259 -8.92 -10.07 0.88
N SER A 260 -8.42 -9.50 -0.17
CA SER A 260 -6.97 -9.55 -0.44
C SER A 260 -6.52 -8.29 -1.15
N TRP A 261 -5.26 -7.94 -0.94
CA TRP A 261 -4.58 -6.90 -1.72
C TRP A 261 -3.22 -7.41 -2.16
N THR A 262 -2.82 -6.98 -3.32
CA THR A 262 -1.53 -7.29 -3.93
C THR A 262 -0.82 -5.98 -4.21
N GLY A 263 0.47 -5.93 -3.97
CA GLY A 263 1.17 -4.67 -4.13
C GLY A 263 2.68 -4.75 -4.21
N VAL A 264 3.24 -3.56 -4.40
CA VAL A 264 4.67 -3.27 -4.32
C VAL A 264 4.88 -2.18 -3.29
N ALA A 265 5.85 -2.35 -2.43
CA ALA A 265 6.23 -1.35 -1.44
C ALA A 265 7.70 -0.95 -1.61
N TYR A 266 7.98 0.34 -1.44
CA TYR A 266 9.34 0.84 -1.30
C TYR A 266 9.61 1.14 0.17
N VAL A 267 10.63 0.51 0.74
CA VAL A 267 11.15 0.81 2.06
C VAL A 267 12.35 1.74 1.92
N ILE A 268 12.25 2.92 2.49
CA ILE A 268 13.17 4.04 2.32
C ILE A 268 13.79 4.36 3.67
N PRO A 269 15.14 4.40 3.79
CA PRO A 269 15.80 4.87 5.00
C PRO A 269 15.42 6.32 5.33
N PRO A 270 15.16 6.69 6.60
CA PRO A 270 14.63 8.00 6.99
C PRO A 270 15.59 9.18 6.76
N ARG A 271 16.84 8.91 6.37
CA ARG A 271 17.79 9.95 5.94
C ARG A 271 17.42 10.61 4.62
N PHE A 272 16.66 9.90 3.76
CA PHE A 272 16.15 10.46 2.51
C PHE A 272 14.85 11.22 2.79
N VAL A 273 14.78 12.45 2.34
CA VAL A 273 13.59 13.31 2.46
C VAL A 273 12.81 13.35 1.17
N ASP A 274 13.50 13.24 0.05
CA ASP A 274 12.90 13.27 -1.28
C ASP A 274 13.01 11.90 -1.93
N PHE A 275 11.95 11.47 -2.57
CA PHE A 275 11.89 10.19 -3.23
C PHE A 275 10.92 10.23 -4.40
N ASP A 276 11.41 9.89 -5.59
CA ASP A 276 10.63 9.94 -6.83
C ASP A 276 10.61 8.58 -7.51
N TYR A 277 9.47 8.23 -8.09
CA TYR A 277 9.33 7.03 -8.91
C TYR A 277 8.12 7.11 -9.84
N ASP A 278 8.11 6.22 -10.80
CA ASP A 278 7.07 6.12 -11.82
C ASP A 278 6.32 4.80 -11.71
N ILE A 279 5.03 4.86 -11.99
CA ILE A 279 4.14 3.72 -12.16
C ILE A 279 3.63 3.77 -13.59
N ALA A 280 4.13 2.89 -14.44
CA ALA A 280 3.58 2.75 -15.79
C ALA A 280 2.28 1.95 -15.73
N ILE A 281 1.21 2.54 -16.23
CA ILE A 281 -0.14 1.95 -16.27
C ILE A 281 -0.45 1.65 -17.73
N ARG A 282 -0.73 0.39 -18.03
CA ARG A 282 -1.02 -0.03 -19.41
C ARG A 282 -2.32 -0.80 -19.46
N GLU A 283 -3.13 -0.51 -20.46
CA GLU A 283 -4.24 -1.36 -20.86
C GLU A 283 -3.76 -2.30 -21.96
N ALA A 284 -4.01 -3.60 -21.84
CA ALA A 284 -3.83 -4.52 -22.94
C ALA A 284 -4.94 -4.28 -23.98
N ILE A 285 -4.55 -4.09 -25.21
CA ILE A 285 -5.45 -3.89 -26.35
C ILE A 285 -6.10 -5.23 -26.72
#